data_5300076901e3d27fcce723c4f1fddb7e
#
_entry.id   5300076901e3d27fcce723c4f1fddb7e
#
_cell.length_a   1.000
_cell.length_b   1.000
_cell.length_c   1.000
_cell.angle_alpha   90.00
_cell.angle_beta   90.00
_cell.angle_gamma   90.00
#
_symmetry.space_group_name_H-M   'P 1'
#
loop_
_entity.id
_entity.type
_entity.pdbx_description
1 polymer ?
#
loop_
_entity_poly.entity_id
_entity_poly.type
_entity_poly.pdbx_seq_one_letter_code
_entity_poly.pdbx_strand_id
1 'polypeptide(L)'
;MGWLGRLMLFPVLRWVVLGISFSSAVAADPIRKPVRSLLEIREDRVIVQKWETSCAAAALATVLTFSHNDPVTEKAVTMGMLRTTDPIKVKVRGGFSMLDMKHFVETRGLNGIGYKNLSFDDLLTLDAPIVPIDFQGNPHFVVVRGLKGDGEVHLADPAFGNHAISAEKFKSVWKDGMAFVVTE
;
A
#
# COMPACT_ATOMS: atom_id res chain seq x y z
N MET A 1 -20.77 -32.49 -98.95
CA MET A 1 -21.20 -33.49 -97.96
C MET A 1 -20.72 -32.96 -96.59
N GLY A 2 -21.43 -32.31 -95.89
CA GLY A 2 -22.45 -32.04 -94.99
C GLY A 2 -22.24 -32.69 -93.62
N TRP A 3 -22.15 -31.97 -92.63
CA TRP A 3 -22.81 -32.30 -91.35
C TRP A 3 -22.72 -31.09 -90.42
N LEU A 4 -23.89 -30.55 -90.13
CA LEU A 4 -24.15 -29.52 -89.13
C LEU A 4 -24.09 -30.13 -87.73
N GLY A 5 -23.26 -29.61 -86.88
CA GLY A 5 -23.22 -29.90 -85.42
C GLY A 5 -23.93 -28.80 -84.72
N ARG A 6 -25.05 -29.11 -84.12
CA ARG A 6 -25.97 -28.26 -83.36
C ARG A 6 -25.37 -27.92 -82.02
N LEU A 7 -25.07 -26.64 -81.78
CA LEU A 7 -24.62 -26.15 -80.46
C LEU A 7 -25.85 -26.05 -79.52
N MET A 8 -25.89 -26.86 -78.48
CA MET A 8 -26.84 -26.71 -77.35
C MET A 8 -26.35 -25.67 -76.36
N LEU A 9 -27.06 -24.57 -76.30
CA LEU A 9 -26.89 -23.60 -75.19
C LEU A 9 -27.53 -24.16 -73.91
N PHE A 10 -26.73 -24.39 -72.92
CA PHE A 10 -27.22 -24.62 -71.55
C PHE A 10 -27.34 -23.28 -70.83
N PRO A 11 -28.47 -22.97 -70.16
CA PRO A 11 -28.58 -21.75 -69.33
C PRO A 11 -27.87 -21.98 -68.01
N VAL A 12 -26.84 -21.19 -67.77
CA VAL A 12 -26.14 -21.14 -66.50
C VAL A 12 -27.05 -20.43 -65.50
N LEU A 13 -27.66 -21.20 -64.61
CA LEU A 13 -28.46 -20.70 -63.50
C LEU A 13 -27.49 -20.10 -62.42
N ARG A 14 -27.39 -18.77 -62.39
CA ARG A 14 -26.63 -18.04 -61.39
C ARG A 14 -27.37 -18.07 -60.07
N TRP A 15 -26.85 -18.86 -59.12
CA TRP A 15 -27.26 -18.80 -57.69
C TRP A 15 -26.70 -17.54 -57.09
N VAL A 16 -27.54 -16.55 -56.80
CA VAL A 16 -27.23 -15.39 -55.98
C VAL A 16 -27.29 -15.86 -54.53
N VAL A 17 -26.13 -16.11 -53.90
CA VAL A 17 -26.06 -16.37 -52.48
C VAL A 17 -26.13 -15.03 -51.74
N LEU A 18 -27.29 -14.71 -51.20
CA LEU A 18 -27.45 -13.58 -50.28
C LEU A 18 -26.72 -13.94 -48.96
N GLY A 19 -25.49 -13.41 -48.79
CA GLY A 19 -24.75 -13.50 -47.53
C GLY A 19 -25.40 -12.64 -46.46
N ILE A 20 -26.12 -13.26 -45.55
CA ILE A 20 -26.61 -12.60 -44.33
C ILE A 20 -25.42 -12.47 -43.40
N SER A 21 -24.80 -11.27 -43.34
CA SER A 21 -23.79 -10.93 -42.36
C SER A 21 -24.42 -10.76 -40.99
N PHE A 22 -24.31 -11.75 -40.12
CA PHE A 22 -24.61 -11.61 -38.69
C PHE A 22 -23.52 -10.76 -38.05
N SER A 23 -23.76 -9.47 -37.92
CA SER A 23 -22.96 -8.63 -37.00
C SER A 23 -23.27 -9.04 -35.56
N SER A 24 -22.42 -9.86 -34.99
CA SER A 24 -22.42 -10.09 -33.53
C SER A 24 -22.01 -8.79 -32.86
N ALA A 25 -22.98 -8.04 -32.38
CA ALA A 25 -22.72 -6.95 -31.43
C ALA A 25 -22.15 -7.59 -30.16
N VAL A 26 -20.83 -7.46 -29.97
CA VAL A 26 -20.18 -7.74 -28.68
C VAL A 26 -20.74 -6.71 -27.72
N ALA A 27 -21.70 -7.12 -26.89
CA ALA A 27 -22.16 -6.33 -25.77
C ALA A 27 -20.93 -6.07 -24.89
N ALA A 28 -20.46 -4.81 -24.81
CA ALA A 28 -19.44 -4.42 -23.87
C ALA A 28 -19.97 -4.75 -22.46
N ASP A 29 -19.30 -5.68 -21.77
CA ASP A 29 -19.60 -5.96 -20.36
C ASP A 29 -19.60 -4.63 -19.58
N PRO A 30 -20.65 -4.36 -18.81
CA PRO A 30 -20.65 -3.17 -17.95
C PRO A 30 -19.41 -3.24 -17.08
N ILE A 31 -18.60 -2.16 -17.09
CA ILE A 31 -17.36 -2.03 -16.31
C ILE A 31 -17.72 -2.34 -14.85
N ARG A 32 -17.56 -3.59 -14.45
CA ARG A 32 -17.70 -4.00 -13.05
C ARG A 32 -16.51 -3.40 -12.33
N LYS A 33 -16.73 -2.36 -11.52
CA LYS A 33 -15.73 -1.91 -10.56
C LYS A 33 -15.36 -3.12 -9.70
N PRO A 34 -14.07 -3.48 -9.61
CA PRO A 34 -13.67 -4.60 -8.77
C PRO A 34 -14.12 -4.31 -7.33
N VAL A 35 -14.95 -5.19 -6.80
CA VAL A 35 -15.39 -5.12 -5.40
C VAL A 35 -14.22 -5.58 -4.54
N ARG A 36 -13.67 -4.69 -3.72
CA ARG A 36 -12.63 -5.02 -2.72
C ARG A 36 -13.31 -5.32 -1.39
N SER A 37 -12.84 -6.35 -0.69
CA SER A 37 -13.29 -6.64 0.66
C SER A 37 -12.81 -5.54 1.63
N LEU A 38 -13.49 -5.41 2.77
CA LEU A 38 -13.05 -4.48 3.82
C LEU A 38 -11.63 -4.81 4.33
N LEU A 39 -11.27 -6.08 4.36
CA LEU A 39 -9.93 -6.52 4.74
C LEU A 39 -8.88 -6.05 3.72
N GLU A 40 -9.12 -6.22 2.42
CA GLU A 40 -8.23 -5.73 1.37
C GLU A 40 -8.06 -4.20 1.40
N ILE A 41 -9.10 -3.47 1.79
CA ILE A 41 -9.01 -2.01 1.95
C ILE A 41 -8.18 -1.65 3.19
N ARG A 42 -8.38 -2.38 4.29
CA ARG A 42 -7.65 -2.16 5.54
C ARG A 42 -6.17 -2.51 5.43
N GLU A 43 -5.82 -3.51 4.65
CA GLU A 43 -4.43 -3.96 4.46
C GLU A 43 -3.75 -3.35 3.23
N ASP A 44 -4.43 -2.45 2.52
CA ASP A 44 -3.88 -1.83 1.32
C ASP A 44 -2.65 -0.98 1.63
N ARG A 45 -1.49 -1.38 1.07
CA ARG A 45 -0.21 -0.69 1.25
C ARG A 45 0.21 -0.50 2.72
N VAL A 46 -0.16 -1.41 3.59
CA VAL A 46 0.30 -1.48 4.98
C VAL A 46 0.77 -2.88 5.31
N ILE A 47 1.88 -2.99 6.02
CA ILE A 47 2.38 -4.26 6.54
C ILE A 47 1.86 -4.43 7.95
N VAL A 48 0.94 -5.37 8.12
CA VAL A 48 0.35 -5.71 9.41
C VAL A 48 1.36 -6.52 10.22
N GLN A 49 1.56 -6.14 11.48
CA GLN A 49 2.48 -6.81 12.40
C GLN A 49 1.99 -8.21 12.76
N LYS A 50 2.94 -9.12 12.96
CA LYS A 50 2.68 -10.52 13.36
C LYS A 50 3.08 -10.81 14.80
N TRP A 51 3.82 -9.91 15.44
CA TRP A 51 4.30 -10.04 16.82
C TRP A 51 3.95 -8.79 17.64
N GLU A 52 3.71 -8.96 18.91
CA GLU A 52 3.23 -7.89 19.81
C GLU A 52 4.18 -6.68 19.90
N THR A 53 5.50 -6.90 19.80
CA THR A 53 6.52 -5.85 19.97
C THR A 53 7.13 -5.35 18.67
N SER A 54 6.53 -5.68 17.51
CA SER A 54 7.10 -5.41 16.18
C SER A 54 6.46 -4.24 15.44
N CYS A 55 5.60 -3.44 16.09
CA CYS A 55 4.94 -2.30 15.45
C CYS A 55 5.93 -1.35 14.73
N ALA A 56 7.08 -1.04 15.36
CA ALA A 56 8.13 -0.23 14.75
C ALA A 56 8.71 -0.88 13.49
N ALA A 57 8.93 -2.21 13.52
CA ALA A 57 9.45 -2.95 12.36
C ALA A 57 8.44 -3.00 11.21
N ALA A 58 7.17 -3.22 11.51
CA ALA A 58 6.11 -3.27 10.51
C ALA A 58 5.80 -1.87 9.93
N ALA A 59 5.81 -0.82 10.77
CA ALA A 59 5.69 0.56 10.30
C ALA A 59 6.85 0.94 9.38
N LEU A 60 8.09 0.61 9.75
CA LEU A 60 9.26 0.86 8.91
C LEU A 60 9.22 0.05 7.61
N ALA A 61 8.83 -1.23 7.67
CA ALA A 61 8.64 -2.05 6.48
C ALA A 61 7.57 -1.47 5.54
N THR A 62 6.51 -0.88 6.08
CA THR A 62 5.48 -0.17 5.31
C THR A 62 6.07 1.01 4.56
N VAL A 63 6.83 1.88 5.24
CA VAL A 63 7.46 3.06 4.63
C VAL A 63 8.47 2.65 3.57
N LEU A 64 9.38 1.73 3.86
CA LEU A 64 10.39 1.26 2.90
C LEU A 64 9.75 0.66 1.65
N THR A 65 8.76 -0.21 1.83
CA THR A 65 8.12 -0.91 0.71
C THR A 65 7.29 0.04 -0.16
N PHE A 66 6.51 0.93 0.44
CA PHE A 66 5.49 1.68 -0.29
C PHE A 66 5.84 3.14 -0.56
N SER A 67 6.82 3.72 0.13
CA SER A 67 7.29 5.09 -0.10
C SER A 67 8.69 5.14 -0.75
N HIS A 68 9.58 4.20 -0.43
CA HIS A 68 10.94 4.17 -0.99
C HIS A 68 11.18 3.08 -2.04
N ASN A 69 10.14 2.36 -2.45
CA ASN A 69 10.24 1.25 -3.43
C ASN A 69 11.32 0.22 -3.07
N ASP A 70 11.52 -0.02 -1.76
CA ASP A 70 12.46 -0.97 -1.19
C ASP A 70 11.68 -2.08 -0.46
N PRO A 71 11.19 -3.11 -1.20
CA PRO A 71 10.29 -4.11 -0.64
C PRO A 71 11.00 -4.96 0.43
N VAL A 72 10.50 -4.88 1.65
CA VAL A 72 11.05 -5.58 2.80
C VAL A 72 9.92 -6.09 3.70
N THR A 73 10.14 -7.25 4.33
CA THR A 73 9.16 -7.83 5.26
C THR A 73 9.40 -7.33 6.68
N GLU A 74 8.34 -7.30 7.51
CA GLU A 74 8.45 -7.06 8.96
C GLU A 74 9.53 -7.93 9.62
N LYS A 75 9.58 -9.23 9.28
CA LYS A 75 10.58 -10.16 9.79
C LYS A 75 12.01 -9.73 9.45
N ALA A 76 12.25 -9.31 8.22
CA ALA A 76 13.58 -8.87 7.77
C ALA A 76 14.02 -7.60 8.51
N VAL A 77 13.11 -6.63 8.70
CA VAL A 77 13.37 -5.41 9.48
C VAL A 77 13.65 -5.76 10.94
N THR A 78 12.81 -6.59 11.57
CA THR A 78 13.01 -7.06 12.94
C THR A 78 14.38 -7.70 13.13
N MET A 79 14.73 -8.65 12.27
CA MET A 79 16.02 -9.34 12.34
C MET A 79 17.20 -8.41 12.06
N GLY A 80 17.02 -7.44 11.16
CA GLY A 80 18.03 -6.42 10.88
C GLY A 80 18.29 -5.51 12.08
N MET A 81 17.25 -5.00 12.73
CA MET A 81 17.37 -4.18 13.93
C MET A 81 17.99 -4.96 15.12
N LEU A 82 17.65 -6.24 15.28
CA LEU A 82 18.24 -7.09 16.33
C LEU A 82 19.75 -7.33 16.16
N ARG A 83 20.35 -7.05 14.99
CA ARG A 83 21.81 -7.15 14.81
C ARG A 83 22.58 -6.02 15.50
N THR A 84 21.94 -4.90 15.71
CA THR A 84 22.55 -3.68 16.29
C THR A 84 21.96 -3.30 17.64
N THR A 85 20.89 -3.97 18.08
CA THR A 85 20.16 -3.66 19.30
C THR A 85 20.12 -4.88 20.22
N ASP A 86 20.38 -4.65 21.51
CA ASP A 86 20.27 -5.68 22.55
C ASP A 86 18.81 -6.16 22.68
N PRO A 87 18.52 -7.44 22.46
CA PRO A 87 17.17 -8.00 22.58
C PRO A 87 16.54 -7.79 23.96
N ILE A 88 17.36 -7.75 25.03
CA ILE A 88 16.87 -7.48 26.38
C ILE A 88 16.33 -6.05 26.50
N LYS A 89 17.02 -5.08 25.91
CA LYS A 89 16.54 -3.69 25.86
C LYS A 89 15.24 -3.56 25.08
N VAL A 90 15.10 -4.27 23.95
CA VAL A 90 13.85 -4.30 23.18
C VAL A 90 12.71 -4.86 24.03
N LYS A 91 12.93 -5.97 24.72
CA LYS A 91 11.94 -6.59 25.59
C LYS A 91 11.52 -5.68 26.75
N VAL A 92 12.48 -5.10 27.48
CA VAL A 92 12.21 -4.22 28.63
C VAL A 92 11.47 -2.95 28.21
N ARG A 93 11.77 -2.41 27.03
CA ARG A 93 11.15 -1.21 26.46
C ARG A 93 9.77 -1.48 25.82
N GLY A 94 9.44 -2.74 25.58
CA GLY A 94 8.21 -3.14 24.91
C GLY A 94 8.25 -3.00 23.37
N GLY A 95 9.44 -2.86 22.77
CA GLY A 95 9.61 -2.75 21.33
C GLY A 95 10.89 -2.04 20.89
N PHE A 96 11.04 -1.85 19.59
CA PHE A 96 12.14 -1.10 18.99
C PHE A 96 11.95 0.42 19.14
N SER A 97 13.05 1.17 19.11
CA SER A 97 13.07 2.63 19.13
C SER A 97 13.30 3.23 17.74
N MET A 98 13.10 4.54 17.62
CA MET A 98 13.49 5.29 16.41
C MET A 98 14.99 5.19 16.09
N LEU A 99 15.84 5.06 17.12
CA LEU A 99 17.28 4.86 16.92
C LEU A 99 17.57 3.49 16.28
N ASP A 100 16.83 2.45 16.68
CA ASP A 100 16.95 1.13 16.05
C ASP A 100 16.50 1.16 14.58
N MET A 101 15.43 1.90 14.30
CA MET A 101 14.98 2.15 12.91
C MET A 101 16.04 2.91 12.11
N LYS A 102 16.64 3.97 12.70
CA LYS A 102 17.70 4.75 12.06
C LYS A 102 18.89 3.86 11.67
N HIS A 103 19.43 3.09 12.60
CA HIS A 103 20.54 2.18 12.31
C HIS A 103 20.19 1.19 11.19
N PHE A 104 18.97 0.68 11.17
CA PHE A 104 18.54 -0.25 10.13
C PHE A 104 18.50 0.40 8.75
N VAL A 105 17.89 1.59 8.60
CA VAL A 105 17.80 2.25 7.28
C VAL A 105 19.17 2.69 6.77
N GLU A 106 20.09 3.07 7.66
CA GLU A 106 21.47 3.38 7.30
C GLU A 106 22.22 2.17 6.70
N THR A 107 21.93 0.94 7.16
CA THR A 107 22.47 -0.27 6.52
C THR A 107 21.97 -0.52 5.11
N ARG A 108 20.91 0.19 4.71
CA ARG A 108 20.31 0.10 3.37
C ARG A 108 20.68 1.28 2.46
N GLY A 109 21.56 2.15 2.93
CA GLY A 109 21.98 3.33 2.19
C GLY A 109 20.97 4.49 2.23
N LEU A 110 19.98 4.42 3.13
CA LEU A 110 19.00 5.48 3.37
C LEU A 110 19.35 6.23 4.65
N ASN A 111 18.77 7.43 4.83
CA ASN A 111 18.93 8.22 6.03
C ASN A 111 17.68 8.14 6.89
N GLY A 112 17.86 8.05 8.21
CA GLY A 112 16.77 8.12 9.20
C GLY A 112 16.87 9.39 10.02
N ILE A 113 15.80 10.21 10.02
CA ILE A 113 15.75 11.47 10.76
C ILE A 113 14.64 11.40 11.80
N GLY A 114 15.04 11.56 13.07
CA GLY A 114 14.11 11.67 14.20
C GLY A 114 13.84 13.14 14.53
N TYR A 115 12.57 13.48 14.69
CA TYR A 115 12.10 14.81 15.09
C TYR A 115 11.48 14.74 16.49
N LYS A 116 11.48 15.88 17.18
CA LYS A 116 10.80 16.09 18.48
C LYS A 116 10.21 17.49 18.53
N ASN A 117 9.13 17.64 19.28
CA ASN A 117 8.42 18.93 19.45
C ASN A 117 7.92 19.52 18.13
N LEU A 118 7.58 18.67 17.13
CA LEU A 118 6.92 19.14 15.93
C LEU A 118 5.52 19.67 16.26
N SER A 119 5.13 20.72 15.57
CA SER A 119 3.71 21.09 15.51
C SER A 119 2.94 20.07 14.65
N PHE A 120 1.63 20.06 14.79
CA PHE A 120 0.79 19.17 13.97
C PHE A 120 0.88 19.54 12.47
N ASP A 121 0.97 20.83 12.18
CA ASP A 121 1.08 21.32 10.81
C ASP A 121 2.44 20.93 10.18
N ASP A 122 3.53 21.03 10.96
CA ASP A 122 4.84 20.57 10.49
C ASP A 122 4.85 19.05 10.22
N LEU A 123 4.20 18.25 11.08
CA LEU A 123 4.07 16.81 10.86
C LEU A 123 3.42 16.50 9.50
N LEU A 124 2.37 17.25 9.13
CA LEU A 124 1.64 17.03 7.88
C LEU A 124 2.43 17.40 6.62
N THR A 125 3.57 18.10 6.77
CA THR A 125 4.47 18.39 5.65
C THR A 125 5.49 17.26 5.38
N LEU A 126 5.65 16.33 6.32
CA LEU A 126 6.60 15.22 6.21
C LEU A 126 6.02 14.11 5.33
N ASP A 127 6.89 13.45 4.58
CA ASP A 127 6.50 12.28 3.77
C ASP A 127 6.49 11.01 4.63
N ALA A 128 5.31 10.38 4.69
CA ALA A 128 5.05 9.12 5.39
C ALA A 128 5.72 8.99 6.77
N PRO A 129 5.61 9.99 7.70
CA PRO A 129 6.28 9.93 8.98
C PRO A 129 5.75 8.80 9.85
N ILE A 130 6.68 8.08 10.49
CA ILE A 130 6.38 7.10 11.54
C ILE A 130 6.32 7.85 12.85
N VAL A 131 5.21 7.76 13.56
CA VAL A 131 5.00 8.48 14.82
C VAL A 131 4.67 7.54 15.96
N PRO A 132 5.18 7.80 17.19
CA PRO A 132 4.74 7.10 18.38
C PRO A 132 3.41 7.70 18.87
N ILE A 133 2.45 6.82 19.15
CA ILE A 133 1.20 7.19 19.80
C ILE A 133 1.04 6.41 21.12
N ASP A 134 0.23 6.94 22.02
CA ASP A 134 -0.22 6.20 23.20
C ASP A 134 -1.51 5.47 22.89
N PHE A 135 -1.42 4.15 22.77
CA PHE A 135 -2.58 3.32 22.59
C PHE A 135 -2.96 2.67 23.93
N GLN A 136 -3.92 3.26 24.63
CA GLN A 136 -4.40 2.76 25.94
C GLN A 136 -3.27 2.51 26.97
N GLY A 137 -2.31 3.44 27.06
CA GLY A 137 -1.16 3.34 27.96
C GLY A 137 0.02 2.55 27.42
N ASN A 138 -0.06 2.01 26.20
CA ASN A 138 1.01 1.28 25.54
C ASN A 138 1.62 2.10 24.40
N PRO A 139 2.96 2.20 24.30
CA PRO A 139 3.63 2.83 23.17
C PRO A 139 3.37 2.04 21.89
N HIS A 140 2.91 2.72 20.84
CA HIS A 140 2.64 2.12 19.55
C HIS A 140 3.14 3.01 18.40
N PHE A 141 3.68 2.43 17.33
CA PHE A 141 4.12 3.18 16.17
C PHE A 141 3.14 3.00 15.02
N VAL A 142 2.77 4.12 14.39
CA VAL A 142 1.91 4.16 13.20
C VAL A 142 2.54 5.05 12.12
N VAL A 143 2.17 4.85 10.86
CA VAL A 143 2.56 5.73 9.76
C VAL A 143 1.43 6.71 9.48
N VAL A 144 1.73 8.01 9.47
CA VAL A 144 0.76 9.06 9.10
C VAL A 144 0.73 9.18 7.57
N ARG A 145 -0.46 9.08 7.00
CA ARG A 145 -0.70 9.24 5.55
C ARG A 145 -1.24 10.60 5.15
N GLY A 146 -1.47 11.46 6.13
CA GLY A 146 -1.96 12.82 5.94
C GLY A 146 -3.34 13.08 6.52
N LEU A 147 -3.81 14.30 6.33
CA LEU A 147 -5.12 14.80 6.74
C LEU A 147 -6.03 14.86 5.51
N LYS A 148 -7.27 14.40 5.63
CA LYS A 148 -8.29 14.59 4.60
C LYS A 148 -9.23 15.74 4.92
N GLY A 149 -10.02 16.17 3.92
CA GLY A 149 -10.89 17.34 4.01
C GLY A 149 -12.03 17.25 5.03
N ASP A 150 -12.28 16.07 5.61
CA ASP A 150 -13.19 15.81 6.73
C ASP A 150 -12.56 16.07 8.12
N GLY A 151 -11.27 16.46 8.16
CA GLY A 151 -10.53 16.68 9.39
C GLY A 151 -10.01 15.41 10.06
N GLU A 152 -9.99 14.29 9.33
CA GLU A 152 -9.49 13.02 9.81
C GLU A 152 -8.04 12.74 9.38
N VAL A 153 -7.24 12.31 10.34
CA VAL A 153 -5.86 11.82 10.11
C VAL A 153 -5.92 10.36 9.69
N HIS A 154 -5.43 10.09 8.49
CA HIS A 154 -5.33 8.74 7.96
C HIS A 154 -4.03 8.09 8.40
N LEU A 155 -4.15 6.88 8.93
CA LEU A 155 -3.05 6.11 9.50
C LEU A 155 -2.92 4.77 8.76
N ALA A 156 -1.68 4.37 8.50
CA ALA A 156 -1.35 2.97 8.23
C ALA A 156 -0.82 2.38 9.54
N ASP A 157 -1.65 1.64 10.20
CA ASP A 157 -1.40 1.10 11.54
C ASP A 157 -0.98 -0.37 11.44
N PRO A 158 0.21 -0.73 11.94
CA PRO A 158 0.67 -2.12 11.94
C PRO A 158 -0.26 -3.11 12.67
N ALA A 159 -1.02 -2.66 13.66
CA ALA A 159 -1.91 -3.53 14.41
C ALA A 159 -3.31 -3.65 13.79
N PHE A 160 -3.81 -2.56 13.20
CA PHE A 160 -5.22 -2.47 12.78
C PHE A 160 -5.40 -2.27 11.27
N GLY A 161 -4.32 -2.10 10.51
CA GLY A 161 -4.39 -1.72 9.10
C GLY A 161 -4.75 -0.25 8.90
N ASN A 162 -5.19 0.11 7.71
CA ASN A 162 -5.61 1.47 7.40
C ASN A 162 -6.87 1.86 8.16
N HIS A 163 -6.82 2.98 8.86
CA HIS A 163 -7.98 3.60 9.50
C HIS A 163 -7.78 5.11 9.62
N ALA A 164 -8.81 5.81 10.06
CA ALA A 164 -8.77 7.25 10.27
C ALA A 164 -9.30 7.59 11.66
N ILE A 165 -8.72 8.64 12.25
CA ILE A 165 -9.19 9.22 13.51
C ILE A 165 -9.23 10.74 13.39
N SER A 166 -10.07 11.39 14.20
CA SER A 166 -10.13 12.86 14.18
C SER A 166 -8.77 13.48 14.55
N ALA A 167 -8.46 14.65 13.98
CA ALA A 167 -7.21 15.36 14.29
C ALA A 167 -7.07 15.65 15.80
N GLU A 168 -8.17 15.92 16.49
CA GLU A 168 -8.18 16.11 17.96
C GLU A 168 -7.75 14.84 18.68
N LYS A 169 -8.35 13.70 18.29
CA LYS A 169 -7.98 12.39 18.87
C LYS A 169 -6.52 12.07 18.60
N PHE A 170 -6.05 12.28 17.36
CA PHE A 170 -4.65 12.07 17.01
C PHE A 170 -3.72 12.91 17.90
N LYS A 171 -3.96 14.22 18.00
CA LYS A 171 -3.17 15.13 18.84
C LYS A 171 -3.13 14.69 20.31
N SER A 172 -4.23 14.12 20.82
CA SER A 172 -4.31 13.68 22.23
C SER A 172 -3.48 12.42 22.52
N VAL A 173 -3.17 11.60 21.51
CA VAL A 173 -2.41 10.36 21.67
C VAL A 173 -0.99 10.43 21.10
N TRP A 174 -0.70 11.42 20.26
CA TRP A 174 0.62 11.62 19.67
C TRP A 174 1.65 12.04 20.71
N LYS A 175 2.74 11.31 20.82
CA LYS A 175 3.75 11.49 21.86
C LYS A 175 4.74 12.61 21.52
N ASP A 176 4.80 13.63 22.36
CA ASP A 176 5.86 14.67 22.41
C ASP A 176 6.21 15.33 21.06
N GLY A 177 5.28 15.38 20.11
CA GLY A 177 5.58 15.86 18.77
C GLY A 177 6.71 15.08 18.07
N MET A 178 6.85 13.78 18.39
CA MET A 178 7.91 12.95 17.80
C MET A 178 7.48 12.36 16.45
N ALA A 179 8.42 12.34 15.50
CA ALA A 179 8.28 11.65 14.23
C ALA A 179 9.63 11.09 13.78
N PHE A 180 9.57 10.03 12.99
CA PHE A 180 10.71 9.46 12.30
C PHE A 180 10.42 9.42 10.81
N VAL A 181 11.34 9.92 9.99
CA VAL A 181 11.23 9.97 8.53
C VAL A 181 12.43 9.27 7.92
N VAL A 182 12.18 8.51 6.87
CA VAL A 182 13.22 7.93 6.01
C VAL A 182 13.43 8.85 4.81
N THR A 183 14.69 9.10 4.45
CA THR A 183 15.06 9.90 3.27
C THR A 183 16.18 9.20 2.49
N GLU A 184 16.40 9.62 1.24
CA GLU A 184 17.53 9.20 0.42
C GLU A 184 18.85 9.85 0.88
#